data_f7dab5317bc0f59c3eaf2cb697ac0d60
#
_entry.id   f7dab5317bc0f59c3eaf2cb697ac0d60
#
_cell.length_a   1.000
_cell.length_b   1.000
_cell.length_c   1.000
_cell.angle_alpha   90.00
_cell.angle_beta   90.00
_cell.angle_gamma   90.00
#
_symmetry.space_group_name_H-M   'P 1'
#
loop_
_entity.id
_entity.type
_entity.pdbx_description
1 polymer ?
#
loop_
_entity_poly.entity_id
_entity_poly.type
_entity_poly.pdbx_seq_one_letter_code
_entity_poly.pdbx_strand_id
1 'polypeptide(L)'
;KETKTEKEKIASELTDLMHAGSIDVNIMSKLDRTNYAKDGTILSDEFNDAKAALRGYAESTLTSSIVFSAGFNRTLLGYLEQFKDFYHDANGKIKKKIIIKVSDFRSAMIQGKFLASKGLEVSEFRIESGLNCGGHAFASQGYLLPSILKEFKDKRKTLAQEFIPLIKSYYEKQNWTFNESDFICEPLLTVQGGIGTSGEAQRMIEDFECDSTGWGSPFLLVPEATCVDDDTLNLLMNAKKDDLYLSGASPLGVPFNNLRNTGSENWTKDRAESGRPGSACPKGFLISDKQYTDKPICTASRQFQKNKFEEITALQISDSEKDELLDSMFAKVCLCDHLANGALIKLGISPKSKSPQSICPGPNIVWFNRQYSLQEMTDHIYGRGESLVSEDRPHMF
;
A
#
# COMPACT_ATOMS: atom_id res chain seq x y z
N LYS A 1 21.35 -20.00 -40.60
CA LYS A 1 20.49 -20.95 -39.85
C LYS A 1 21.33 -21.42 -38.67
N GLU A 2 21.06 -20.87 -37.50
CA GLU A 2 21.68 -21.34 -36.27
C GLU A 2 21.33 -22.80 -36.03
N THR A 3 22.31 -23.56 -35.63
CA THR A 3 22.10 -24.97 -35.31
C THR A 3 21.30 -25.08 -34.02
N LYS A 4 20.57 -26.18 -33.81
CA LYS A 4 19.82 -26.45 -32.57
C LYS A 4 20.70 -26.29 -31.32
N THR A 5 21.97 -26.71 -31.43
CA THR A 5 22.99 -26.64 -30.38
C THR A 5 23.37 -25.19 -30.03
N GLU A 6 23.46 -24.28 -31.03
CA GLU A 6 23.71 -22.85 -30.75
C GLU A 6 22.56 -22.17 -30.04
N LYS A 7 21.32 -22.50 -30.44
CA LYS A 7 20.12 -21.98 -29.72
C LYS A 7 20.06 -22.47 -28.28
N GLU A 8 20.36 -23.73 -28.02
CA GLU A 8 20.40 -24.29 -26.67
C GLU A 8 21.51 -23.62 -25.81
N LYS A 9 22.65 -23.35 -26.41
CA LYS A 9 23.76 -22.64 -25.74
C LYS A 9 23.36 -21.21 -25.39
N ILE A 10 22.81 -20.44 -26.35
CA ILE A 10 22.34 -19.07 -26.12
C ILE A 10 21.24 -19.07 -25.08
N ALA A 11 20.28 -20.00 -25.12
CA ALA A 11 19.23 -20.10 -24.14
C ALA A 11 19.78 -20.36 -22.72
N SER A 12 20.81 -21.23 -22.60
CA SER A 12 21.47 -21.46 -21.31
C SER A 12 22.19 -20.21 -20.80
N GLU A 13 22.95 -19.54 -21.66
CA GLU A 13 23.67 -18.32 -21.33
C GLU A 13 22.69 -17.20 -20.91
N LEU A 14 21.57 -17.06 -21.60
CA LEU A 14 20.51 -16.09 -21.22
C LEU A 14 19.84 -16.47 -19.90
N THR A 15 19.61 -17.76 -19.66
CA THR A 15 19.04 -18.25 -18.40
C THR A 15 19.96 -17.97 -17.22
N ASP A 16 21.27 -18.10 -17.40
CA ASP A 16 22.27 -17.82 -16.38
C ASP A 16 22.36 -16.32 -16.03
N LEU A 17 21.95 -15.45 -16.96
CA LEU A 17 21.83 -14.01 -16.74
C LEU A 17 20.50 -13.61 -16.07
N MET A 18 19.53 -14.51 -16.03
CA MET A 18 18.24 -14.22 -15.40
C MET A 18 18.36 -14.27 -13.88
N HIS A 19 17.94 -13.20 -13.25
CA HIS A 19 17.80 -13.14 -11.81
C HIS A 19 16.32 -13.09 -11.43
N ALA A 20 15.93 -13.92 -10.48
CA ALA A 20 14.58 -13.82 -9.92
C ALA A 20 14.40 -12.46 -9.25
N GLY A 21 13.22 -11.85 -9.44
CA GLY A 21 12.83 -10.66 -8.69
C GLY A 21 12.69 -10.96 -7.20
N SER A 22 12.69 -9.93 -6.36
CA SER A 22 12.44 -10.10 -4.93
C SER A 22 10.94 -10.14 -4.64
N ILE A 23 10.56 -10.88 -3.59
CA ILE A 23 9.24 -10.81 -2.99
C ILE A 23 9.37 -9.96 -1.73
N ASP A 24 8.95 -8.71 -1.82
CA ASP A 24 9.04 -7.76 -0.72
C ASP A 24 7.83 -7.85 0.19
N VAL A 25 8.03 -7.59 1.47
CA VAL A 25 6.96 -7.61 2.48
C VAL A 25 6.50 -6.19 2.77
N ASN A 26 5.20 -5.92 2.61
CA ASN A 26 4.63 -4.61 2.92
C ASN A 26 3.88 -4.66 4.25
N ILE A 27 4.28 -3.84 5.21
CA ILE A 27 3.59 -3.70 6.49
C ILE A 27 2.83 -2.39 6.52
N MET A 28 1.51 -2.46 6.80
CA MET A 28 0.69 -1.29 7.05
C MET A 28 1.06 -0.71 8.43
N SER A 29 1.75 0.41 8.43
CA SER A 29 2.33 1.03 9.63
C SER A 29 1.55 2.20 10.20
N LYS A 30 0.49 2.67 9.53
CA LYS A 30 -0.26 3.87 9.93
C LYS A 30 -1.03 3.68 11.24
N LEU A 31 -1.54 2.48 11.45
CA LEU A 31 -2.25 2.11 12.68
C LEU A 31 -1.61 0.85 13.25
N ASP A 32 -1.04 1.01 14.42
CA ASP A 32 -0.46 -0.07 15.20
C ASP A 32 -1.37 -0.35 16.41
N ARG A 33 -1.96 -1.54 16.44
CA ARG A 33 -2.92 -1.89 17.47
C ARG A 33 -2.22 -2.41 18.72
N THR A 34 -2.53 -1.80 19.86
CA THR A 34 -2.19 -2.37 21.18
C THR A 34 -3.00 -3.64 21.43
N ASN A 35 -2.33 -4.71 21.79
CA ASN A 35 -2.95 -5.99 22.14
C ASN A 35 -3.10 -6.15 23.66
N TYR A 36 -4.04 -7.01 24.03
CA TYR A 36 -4.42 -7.25 25.43
C TYR A 36 -4.35 -8.75 25.73
N ALA A 37 -3.96 -9.09 26.95
CA ALA A 37 -4.07 -10.44 27.46
C ALA A 37 -5.54 -10.83 27.70
N LYS A 38 -5.80 -12.12 27.98
CA LYS A 38 -7.16 -12.64 28.20
C LYS A 38 -7.88 -11.97 29.38
N ASP A 39 -7.14 -11.52 30.38
CA ASP A 39 -7.64 -10.80 31.56
C ASP A 39 -7.87 -9.30 31.31
N GLY A 40 -7.56 -8.81 30.09
CA GLY A 40 -7.72 -7.42 29.70
C GLY A 40 -6.55 -6.51 30.03
N THR A 41 -5.44 -7.03 30.58
CA THR A 41 -4.21 -6.25 30.78
C THR A 41 -3.55 -5.92 29.45
N ILE A 42 -2.95 -4.72 29.37
CA ILE A 42 -2.21 -4.28 28.16
C ILE A 42 -0.93 -5.10 28.06
N LEU A 43 -0.71 -5.72 26.91
CA LEU A 43 0.55 -6.37 26.59
C LEU A 43 1.63 -5.31 26.27
N SER A 44 2.90 -5.69 26.42
CA SER A 44 4.02 -4.83 26.04
C SER A 44 3.93 -4.49 24.53
N ASP A 45 4.49 -3.36 24.14
CA ASP A 45 4.33 -2.80 22.79
C ASP A 45 4.97 -3.66 21.69
N GLU A 46 5.87 -4.58 22.02
CA GLU A 46 6.41 -5.59 21.09
C GLU A 46 5.35 -6.58 20.57
N PHE A 47 4.23 -6.71 21.27
CA PHE A 47 3.08 -7.51 20.85
C PHE A 47 2.06 -6.71 20.05
N ASN A 48 2.30 -5.43 19.77
CA ASN A 48 1.51 -4.66 18.82
C ASN A 48 1.59 -5.28 17.44
N ASP A 49 0.50 -5.22 16.67
CA ASP A 49 0.37 -5.96 15.41
C ASP A 49 1.48 -5.63 14.40
N ALA A 50 1.83 -4.34 14.23
CA ALA A 50 2.86 -3.95 13.27
C ALA A 50 4.27 -4.38 13.74
N LYS A 51 4.58 -4.28 15.03
CA LYS A 51 5.84 -4.78 15.58
C LYS A 51 5.97 -6.30 15.52
N ALA A 52 4.88 -7.03 15.79
CA ALA A 52 4.86 -8.49 15.65
C ALA A 52 5.10 -8.92 14.20
N ALA A 53 4.48 -8.23 13.23
CA ALA A 53 4.70 -8.50 11.81
C ALA A 53 6.14 -8.17 11.40
N LEU A 54 6.70 -7.04 11.85
CA LEU A 54 8.09 -6.67 11.59
C LEU A 54 9.07 -7.69 12.18
N ARG A 55 8.85 -8.13 13.42
CA ARG A 55 9.69 -9.16 14.06
C ARG A 55 9.64 -10.47 13.27
N GLY A 56 8.45 -10.93 12.89
CA GLY A 56 8.30 -12.14 12.08
C GLY A 56 9.05 -12.07 10.75
N TYR A 57 9.05 -10.91 10.09
CA TYR A 57 9.86 -10.69 8.90
C TYR A 57 11.36 -10.62 9.23
N ALA A 58 11.75 -9.87 10.24
CA ALA A 58 13.14 -9.67 10.64
C ALA A 58 13.85 -10.99 11.01
N GLU A 59 13.14 -11.88 11.70
CA GLU A 59 13.65 -13.19 12.11
C GLU A 59 13.51 -14.28 11.04
N SER A 60 12.83 -13.99 9.92
CA SER A 60 12.68 -14.94 8.82
C SER A 60 13.99 -15.17 8.05
N THR A 61 14.05 -16.26 7.28
CA THR A 61 15.17 -16.58 6.39
C THR A 61 15.19 -15.74 5.10
N LEU A 62 14.18 -14.92 4.85
CA LEU A 62 14.04 -14.13 3.63
C LEU A 62 15.22 -13.16 3.45
N THR A 63 15.67 -13.06 2.21
CA THR A 63 16.57 -12.00 1.72
C THR A 63 15.76 -11.16 0.74
N SER A 64 15.19 -10.04 1.22
CA SER A 64 14.29 -9.19 0.45
C SER A 64 14.18 -7.81 1.12
N SER A 65 13.23 -7.00 0.68
CA SER A 65 12.98 -5.69 1.28
C SER A 65 11.69 -5.69 2.11
N ILE A 66 11.66 -4.83 3.12
CA ILE A 66 10.44 -4.48 3.82
C ILE A 66 9.97 -3.10 3.38
N VAL A 67 8.70 -3.00 3.02
CA VAL A 67 8.06 -1.75 2.56
C VAL A 67 7.18 -1.21 3.68
N PHE A 68 7.47 0.00 4.14
CA PHE A 68 6.61 0.72 5.07
C PHE A 68 5.66 1.65 4.33
N SER A 69 4.38 1.63 4.71
CA SER A 69 3.37 2.51 4.12
C SER A 69 3.68 3.98 4.42
N ALA A 70 3.21 4.89 3.56
CA ALA A 70 3.33 6.32 3.80
C ALA A 70 2.71 6.70 5.16
N GLY A 71 3.44 7.46 5.95
CA GLY A 71 3.09 7.82 7.32
C GLY A 71 4.17 7.41 8.32
N PHE A 72 4.57 8.35 9.16
CA PHE A 72 5.70 8.18 10.07
C PHE A 72 5.26 7.51 11.38
N ASN A 73 5.50 6.20 11.51
CA ASN A 73 5.38 5.49 12.78
C ASN A 73 6.76 5.36 13.44
N ARG A 74 7.07 6.33 14.28
CA ARG A 74 8.39 6.44 14.94
C ARG A 74 8.74 5.22 15.79
N THR A 75 7.75 4.65 16.47
CA THR A 75 7.93 3.50 17.36
C THR A 75 8.26 2.24 16.57
N LEU A 76 7.56 2.01 15.46
CA LEU A 76 7.79 0.87 14.57
C LEU A 76 9.15 0.98 13.87
N LEU A 77 9.46 2.15 13.29
CA LEU A 77 10.75 2.35 12.61
C LEU A 77 11.93 2.28 13.61
N GLY A 78 11.72 2.71 14.86
CA GLY A 78 12.72 2.56 15.91
C GLY A 78 12.97 1.11 16.32
N TYR A 79 11.98 0.25 16.17
CA TYR A 79 12.10 -1.17 16.51
C TYR A 79 13.03 -1.95 15.57
N LEU A 80 13.24 -1.46 14.34
CA LEU A 80 14.21 -2.02 13.38
C LEU A 80 15.64 -2.13 13.94
N GLU A 81 16.01 -1.21 14.83
CA GLU A 81 17.35 -1.15 15.44
C GLU A 81 17.76 -2.44 16.17
N GLN A 82 16.79 -3.25 16.59
CA GLN A 82 17.04 -4.50 17.32
C GLN A 82 17.48 -5.68 16.42
N PHE A 83 17.37 -5.56 15.09
CA PHE A 83 17.57 -6.67 14.17
C PHE A 83 18.80 -6.47 13.29
N LYS A 84 19.77 -7.39 13.44
CA LYS A 84 21.08 -7.32 12.76
C LYS A 84 20.99 -7.37 11.25
N ASP A 85 20.00 -8.09 10.69
CA ASP A 85 19.85 -8.30 9.26
C ASP A 85 19.55 -7.01 8.46
N PHE A 86 19.24 -5.90 9.14
CA PHE A 86 19.07 -4.57 8.54
C PHE A 86 20.37 -3.73 8.48
N TYR A 87 21.48 -4.26 9.00
CA TYR A 87 22.78 -3.63 8.98
C TYR A 87 23.71 -4.36 8.02
N HIS A 88 24.80 -3.71 7.63
CA HIS A 88 25.84 -4.34 6.83
C HIS A 88 26.52 -5.46 7.60
N ASP A 89 26.68 -6.60 6.93
CA ASP A 89 27.48 -7.71 7.43
C ASP A 89 29.01 -7.44 7.23
N ALA A 90 29.84 -8.38 7.62
CA ALA A 90 31.29 -8.27 7.45
C ALA A 90 31.77 -8.13 5.98
N ASN A 91 30.89 -8.42 5.02
CA ASN A 91 31.15 -8.33 3.58
C ASN A 91 30.48 -7.06 2.96
N GLY A 92 29.97 -6.15 3.78
CA GLY A 92 29.28 -4.97 3.31
C GLY A 92 27.90 -5.22 2.69
N LYS A 93 27.24 -6.33 3.01
CA LYS A 93 25.92 -6.68 2.44
C LYS A 93 24.82 -6.53 3.47
N ILE A 94 23.70 -5.95 3.06
CA ILE A 94 22.45 -5.91 3.83
C ILE A 94 21.54 -7.05 3.36
N LYS A 95 21.14 -7.91 4.28
CA LYS A 95 20.24 -9.03 3.97
C LYS A 95 18.78 -8.56 3.83
N LYS A 96 18.35 -7.61 4.65
CA LYS A 96 16.99 -7.09 4.68
C LYS A 96 17.01 -5.58 4.45
N LYS A 97 16.50 -5.15 3.30
CA LYS A 97 16.50 -3.75 2.87
C LYS A 97 15.26 -3.01 3.34
N ILE A 98 15.37 -1.71 3.53
CA ILE A 98 14.28 -0.84 3.97
C ILE A 98 13.80 0.02 2.80
N ILE A 99 12.50 -0.09 2.49
CA ILE A 99 11.80 0.73 1.51
C ILE A 99 10.77 1.59 2.23
N ILE A 100 10.79 2.88 2.00
CA ILE A 100 9.83 3.83 2.58
C ILE A 100 8.95 4.41 1.48
N LYS A 101 7.62 4.23 1.60
CA LYS A 101 6.66 4.93 0.74
C LYS A 101 6.48 6.36 1.22
N VAL A 102 6.51 7.29 0.28
CA VAL A 102 6.41 8.72 0.57
C VAL A 102 5.55 9.45 -0.47
N SER A 103 4.90 10.53 -0.05
CA SER A 103 4.12 11.41 -0.91
C SER A 103 4.69 12.81 -1.05
N ASP A 104 5.85 13.07 -0.43
CA ASP A 104 6.58 14.34 -0.50
C ASP A 104 8.03 14.18 -0.06
N PHE A 105 8.90 15.07 -0.49
CA PHE A 105 10.35 15.05 -0.20
C PHE A 105 10.65 15.30 1.28
N ARG A 106 9.87 16.15 1.95
CA ARG A 106 10.04 16.43 3.38
C ARG A 106 9.82 15.18 4.23
N SER A 107 8.82 14.39 3.88
CA SER A 107 8.54 13.11 4.55
C SER A 107 9.68 12.12 4.36
N ALA A 108 10.27 12.03 3.16
CA ALA A 108 11.45 11.21 2.89
C ALA A 108 12.63 11.64 3.76
N MET A 109 12.91 12.94 3.81
CA MET A 109 14.00 13.52 4.60
C MET A 109 13.84 13.23 6.10
N ILE A 110 12.64 13.43 6.66
CA ILE A 110 12.39 13.21 8.09
C ILE A 110 12.55 11.73 8.46
N GLN A 111 11.95 10.82 7.69
CA GLN A 111 12.01 9.39 7.96
C GLN A 111 13.41 8.83 7.72
N GLY A 112 14.07 9.27 6.64
CA GLY A 112 15.45 8.88 6.33
C GLY A 112 16.44 9.31 7.40
N LYS A 113 16.39 10.56 7.86
CA LYS A 113 17.23 11.04 8.98
C LYS A 113 17.00 10.28 10.27
N PHE A 114 15.75 9.94 10.56
CA PHE A 114 15.42 9.15 11.75
C PHE A 114 16.06 7.75 11.69
N LEU A 115 15.97 7.06 10.55
CA LEU A 115 16.58 5.75 10.36
C LEU A 115 18.12 5.85 10.35
N ALA A 116 18.66 6.82 9.62
CA ALA A 116 20.11 7.08 9.57
C ALA A 116 20.71 7.36 10.96
N SER A 117 20.00 8.08 11.84
CA SER A 117 20.42 8.31 13.22
C SER A 117 20.53 7.02 14.07
N LYS A 118 19.98 5.92 13.58
CA LYS A 118 20.03 4.57 14.14
C LYS A 118 20.95 3.63 13.35
N GLY A 119 21.75 4.17 12.45
CA GLY A 119 22.67 3.42 11.60
C GLY A 119 21.98 2.61 10.50
N LEU A 120 20.67 2.83 10.26
CA LEU A 120 19.87 2.12 9.29
C LEU A 120 19.82 2.87 7.97
N GLU A 121 20.02 2.13 6.88
CA GLU A 121 20.04 2.66 5.52
C GLU A 121 18.67 2.50 4.85
N VAL A 122 18.14 3.56 4.24
CA VAL A 122 16.99 3.48 3.35
C VAL A 122 17.48 3.12 1.95
N SER A 123 17.10 1.95 1.46
CA SER A 123 17.52 1.47 0.15
C SER A 123 16.69 2.06 -0.99
N GLU A 124 15.43 2.40 -0.73
CA GLU A 124 14.51 2.90 -1.74
C GLU A 124 13.47 3.84 -1.12
N PHE A 125 13.20 4.95 -1.79
CA PHE A 125 11.98 5.73 -1.59
C PHE A 125 11.00 5.43 -2.70
N ARG A 126 9.84 4.90 -2.33
CA ARG A 126 8.73 4.62 -3.24
C ARG A 126 7.75 5.78 -3.23
N ILE A 127 7.78 6.57 -4.29
CA ILE A 127 7.05 7.82 -4.42
C ILE A 127 5.65 7.51 -4.94
N GLU A 128 4.64 8.02 -4.24
CA GLU A 128 3.24 7.88 -4.63
C GLU A 128 2.46 9.17 -4.37
N SER A 129 1.39 9.40 -5.16
CA SER A 129 0.40 10.43 -4.87
C SER A 129 -0.94 9.77 -4.54
N GLY A 130 -1.58 10.18 -3.45
CA GLY A 130 -2.90 9.69 -3.07
C GLY A 130 -4.00 9.95 -4.10
N LEU A 131 -3.78 10.87 -5.05
CA LEU A 131 -4.71 11.16 -6.15
C LEU A 131 -4.58 10.14 -7.30
N ASN A 132 -3.43 9.49 -7.44
CA ASN A 132 -3.12 8.59 -8.55
C ASN A 132 -3.17 7.11 -8.14
N CYS A 133 -3.09 6.81 -6.84
CA CYS A 133 -3.12 5.46 -6.30
C CYS A 133 -4.53 5.05 -5.86
N GLY A 134 -4.75 3.74 -5.72
CA GLY A 134 -5.91 3.20 -5.03
C GLY A 134 -5.81 3.34 -3.50
N GLY A 135 -6.85 2.93 -2.79
CA GLY A 135 -6.90 2.94 -1.34
C GLY A 135 -7.17 4.31 -0.71
N HIS A 136 -6.62 4.55 0.47
CA HIS A 136 -6.79 5.81 1.18
C HIS A 136 -6.09 6.97 0.47
N ALA A 137 -6.85 8.00 0.13
CA ALA A 137 -6.34 9.24 -0.43
C ALA A 137 -5.91 10.19 0.71
N PHE A 138 -4.75 9.96 1.27
CA PHE A 138 -4.12 10.90 2.19
C PHE A 138 -3.51 12.05 1.38
N ALA A 139 -4.36 12.91 0.87
CA ALA A 139 -3.93 14.07 0.11
C ALA A 139 -3.34 15.12 1.06
N SER A 140 -2.03 15.17 1.17
CA SER A 140 -1.38 16.40 1.59
C SER A 140 -1.52 17.40 0.45
N GLN A 141 -2.46 18.32 0.57
CA GLN A 141 -2.64 19.53 -0.28
C GLN A 141 -2.70 19.32 -1.81
N GLY A 142 -2.97 18.11 -2.32
CA GLY A 142 -3.27 17.90 -3.73
C GLY A 142 -2.09 18.01 -4.70
N TYR A 143 -0.87 17.74 -4.28
CA TYR A 143 0.26 17.69 -5.20
C TYR A 143 0.13 16.50 -6.16
N LEU A 144 0.16 16.83 -7.44
CA LEU A 144 0.26 15.83 -8.50
C LEU A 144 1.65 15.21 -8.53
N LEU A 145 1.72 13.98 -8.96
CA LEU A 145 2.94 13.18 -9.00
C LEU A 145 4.09 13.87 -9.76
N PRO A 146 3.90 14.54 -10.91
CA PRO A 146 5.00 15.23 -11.61
C PRO A 146 5.71 16.30 -10.77
N SER A 147 4.97 17.06 -9.96
CA SER A 147 5.56 18.09 -9.08
C SER A 147 6.40 17.47 -7.98
N ILE A 148 5.92 16.35 -7.42
CA ILE A 148 6.63 15.59 -6.38
C ILE A 148 7.92 15.01 -6.98
N LEU A 149 7.83 14.37 -8.13
CA LEU A 149 8.97 13.74 -8.81
C LEU A 149 10.06 14.75 -9.18
N LYS A 150 9.64 15.94 -9.67
CA LYS A 150 10.59 17.02 -9.95
C LYS A 150 11.37 17.43 -8.71
N GLU A 151 10.72 17.56 -7.55
CA GLU A 151 11.41 17.88 -6.31
C GLU A 151 12.40 16.79 -5.90
N PHE A 152 12.03 15.51 -6.05
CA PHE A 152 12.93 14.39 -5.76
C PHE A 152 14.13 14.37 -6.71
N LYS A 153 13.93 14.55 -8.01
CA LYS A 153 15.00 14.66 -9.00
C LYS A 153 15.98 15.75 -8.62
N ASP A 154 15.49 16.99 -8.40
CA ASP A 154 16.31 18.16 -8.12
C ASP A 154 17.11 18.03 -6.82
N LYS A 155 16.61 17.27 -5.84
CA LYS A 155 17.17 17.16 -4.49
C LYS A 155 17.72 15.76 -4.14
N ARG A 156 17.74 14.81 -5.08
CA ARG A 156 18.12 13.41 -4.82
C ARG A 156 19.44 13.28 -4.06
N LYS A 157 20.48 13.99 -4.51
CA LYS A 157 21.81 13.97 -3.91
C LYS A 157 21.84 14.45 -2.46
N THR A 158 20.90 15.33 -2.08
CA THR A 158 20.79 15.82 -0.70
C THR A 158 20.44 14.69 0.28
N LEU A 159 19.73 13.65 -0.17
CA LEU A 159 19.38 12.52 0.70
C LEU A 159 20.62 11.81 1.23
N ALA A 160 21.55 11.42 0.34
CA ALA A 160 22.79 10.77 0.72
C ALA A 160 23.67 11.69 1.60
N GLN A 161 23.82 12.96 1.20
CA GLN A 161 24.63 13.95 1.94
C GLN A 161 24.15 14.12 3.39
N GLU A 162 22.85 14.00 3.64
CA GLU A 162 22.25 14.17 4.96
C GLU A 162 22.24 12.86 5.78
N PHE A 163 22.16 11.70 5.11
CA PHE A 163 22.01 10.42 5.81
C PHE A 163 23.36 9.77 6.17
N ILE A 164 24.34 9.77 5.25
CA ILE A 164 25.64 9.12 5.46
C ILE A 164 26.36 9.57 6.72
N PRO A 165 26.47 10.90 7.03
CA PRO A 165 27.12 11.34 8.27
C PRO A 165 26.44 10.84 9.54
N LEU A 166 25.11 10.70 9.52
CA LEU A 166 24.34 10.18 10.67
C LEU A 166 24.59 8.69 10.86
N ILE A 167 24.59 7.90 9.79
CA ILE A 167 24.91 6.48 9.81
C ILE A 167 26.33 6.27 10.34
N LYS A 168 27.29 6.99 9.79
CA LYS A 168 28.70 6.95 10.23
C LYS A 168 28.83 7.22 11.75
N SER A 169 28.21 8.30 12.22
CA SER A 169 28.22 8.63 13.65
C SER A 169 27.61 7.52 14.54
N TYR A 170 26.59 6.83 14.05
CA TYR A 170 26.01 5.69 14.78
C TYR A 170 26.99 4.51 14.85
N TYR A 171 27.60 4.12 13.72
CA TYR A 171 28.58 3.04 13.66
C TYR A 171 29.77 3.30 14.56
N GLU A 172 30.31 4.55 14.57
CA GLU A 172 31.38 4.97 15.46
C GLU A 172 31.02 4.80 16.95
N LYS A 173 29.78 5.18 17.33
CA LYS A 173 29.28 5.00 18.71
C LYS A 173 29.13 3.54 19.14
N GLN A 174 28.84 2.66 18.18
CA GLN A 174 28.73 1.22 18.41
C GLN A 174 30.09 0.51 18.33
N ASN A 175 31.17 1.22 18.02
CA ASN A 175 32.49 0.64 17.70
C ASN A 175 32.43 -0.37 16.54
N TRP A 176 31.55 -0.11 15.55
CA TRP A 176 31.44 -0.90 14.35
C TRP A 176 32.32 -0.29 13.23
N THR A 177 32.83 -1.15 12.33
CA THR A 177 33.55 -0.69 11.15
C THR A 177 32.56 0.01 10.23
N PHE A 178 32.90 1.24 9.81
CA PHE A 178 32.18 1.99 8.79
C PHE A 178 33.06 2.09 7.54
N ASN A 179 32.61 1.48 6.47
CA ASN A 179 33.25 1.60 5.16
C ASN A 179 32.26 2.28 4.19
N GLU A 180 32.52 3.55 3.87
CA GLU A 180 31.60 4.37 3.09
C GLU A 180 31.24 3.77 1.73
N SER A 181 32.15 2.99 1.12
CA SER A 181 31.90 2.33 -0.16
C SER A 181 30.83 1.23 -0.11
N ASP A 182 30.50 0.73 1.08
CA ASP A 182 29.49 -0.29 1.26
C ASP A 182 28.07 0.29 1.30
N PHE A 183 27.94 1.60 1.54
CA PHE A 183 26.65 2.26 1.68
C PHE A 183 26.14 2.79 0.34
N ILE A 184 24.80 2.79 0.20
CA ILE A 184 24.13 3.33 -0.97
C ILE A 184 24.29 4.86 -0.97
N CYS A 185 25.07 5.38 -1.91
CA CYS A 185 25.29 6.83 -2.03
C CYS A 185 24.00 7.58 -2.36
N GLU A 186 23.10 6.98 -3.13
CA GLU A 186 21.80 7.56 -3.49
C GLU A 186 20.72 6.47 -3.39
N PRO A 187 19.71 6.63 -2.53
CA PRO A 187 18.59 5.68 -2.47
C PRO A 187 17.90 5.57 -3.83
N LEU A 188 17.42 4.38 -4.16
CA LEU A 188 16.59 4.19 -5.35
C LEU A 188 15.31 5.01 -5.23
N LEU A 189 14.89 5.61 -6.33
CA LEU A 189 13.62 6.32 -6.47
C LEU A 189 12.68 5.49 -7.36
N THR A 190 11.67 4.92 -6.77
CA THR A 190 10.61 4.22 -7.50
C THR A 190 9.35 5.05 -7.48
N VAL A 191 8.63 5.11 -8.59
CA VAL A 191 7.36 5.82 -8.71
C VAL A 191 6.22 4.86 -8.95
N GLN A 192 5.07 5.08 -8.31
CA GLN A 192 3.87 4.28 -8.52
C GLN A 192 2.60 5.13 -8.50
N GLY A 193 1.57 4.62 -9.21
CA GLY A 193 0.24 5.21 -9.27
C GLY A 193 -0.03 6.01 -10.55
N GLY A 194 -1.05 5.59 -11.29
CA GLY A 194 -1.53 6.26 -12.49
C GLY A 194 -0.75 5.99 -13.77
N ILE A 195 0.38 5.31 -13.73
CA ILE A 195 1.14 4.91 -14.92
C ILE A 195 0.30 3.87 -15.68
N GLY A 196 0.01 4.13 -16.94
CA GLY A 196 -0.89 3.31 -17.76
C GLY A 196 -0.33 2.84 -19.08
N THR A 197 0.85 3.33 -19.50
CA THR A 197 1.53 2.94 -20.73
C THR A 197 3.02 2.79 -20.51
N SER A 198 3.69 2.01 -21.39
CA SER A 198 5.14 1.89 -21.42
C SER A 198 5.83 3.23 -21.68
N GLY A 199 5.23 4.09 -22.54
CA GLY A 199 5.76 5.44 -22.80
C GLY A 199 5.72 6.34 -21.56
N GLU A 200 4.67 6.28 -20.75
CA GLU A 200 4.63 6.97 -19.45
C GLU A 200 5.68 6.42 -18.49
N ALA A 201 5.85 5.09 -18.42
CA ALA A 201 6.87 4.46 -17.59
C ALA A 201 8.29 4.90 -18.01
N GLN A 202 8.57 4.96 -19.31
CA GLN A 202 9.84 5.44 -19.83
C GLN A 202 10.10 6.91 -19.49
N ARG A 203 9.08 7.79 -19.58
CA ARG A 203 9.20 9.18 -19.14
C ARG A 203 9.52 9.32 -17.66
N MET A 204 9.00 8.43 -16.78
CA MET A 204 9.38 8.45 -15.37
C MET A 204 10.89 8.21 -15.20
N ILE A 205 11.45 7.31 -16.00
CA ILE A 205 12.88 6.98 -15.95
C ILE A 205 13.72 8.09 -16.60
N GLU A 206 13.34 8.57 -17.79
CA GLU A 206 14.15 9.51 -18.56
C GLU A 206 14.02 10.96 -18.08
N ASP A 207 12.77 11.43 -17.88
CA ASP A 207 12.50 12.83 -17.54
C ASP A 207 12.67 13.11 -16.04
N PHE A 208 12.28 12.15 -15.19
CA PHE A 208 12.28 12.30 -13.73
C PHE A 208 13.40 11.54 -13.02
N GLU A 209 14.25 10.82 -13.77
CA GLU A 209 15.38 10.05 -13.23
C GLU A 209 14.97 9.04 -12.15
N CYS A 210 13.75 8.45 -12.28
CA CYS A 210 13.35 7.34 -11.44
C CYS A 210 14.09 6.06 -11.85
N ASP A 211 14.44 5.24 -10.86
CA ASP A 211 15.14 3.97 -11.12
C ASP A 211 14.18 2.87 -11.59
N SER A 212 12.91 2.95 -11.20
CA SER A 212 11.88 2.00 -11.63
C SER A 212 10.47 2.54 -11.46
N THR A 213 9.49 1.82 -12.03
CA THR A 213 8.06 2.12 -11.92
C THR A 213 7.30 0.97 -11.27
N GLY A 214 6.26 1.30 -10.48
CA GLY A 214 5.38 0.32 -9.84
C GLY A 214 3.98 0.32 -10.47
N TRP A 215 3.45 -0.87 -10.73
CA TRP A 215 2.14 -1.09 -11.32
C TRP A 215 1.29 -1.93 -10.36
N GLY A 216 0.09 -1.48 -10.05
CA GLY A 216 -0.79 -2.13 -9.08
C GLY A 216 -2.17 -2.46 -9.65
N SER A 217 -3.02 -1.45 -9.86
CA SER A 217 -4.44 -1.65 -10.23
C SER A 217 -4.65 -2.53 -11.47
N PRO A 218 -3.88 -2.45 -12.56
CA PRO A 218 -4.06 -3.33 -13.71
C PRO A 218 -3.92 -4.82 -13.38
N PHE A 219 -3.07 -5.17 -12.42
CA PHE A 219 -2.90 -6.56 -11.99
C PHE A 219 -4.12 -7.15 -11.28
N LEU A 220 -5.10 -6.33 -10.85
CA LEU A 220 -6.39 -6.84 -10.38
C LEU A 220 -7.15 -7.62 -11.46
N LEU A 221 -6.81 -7.39 -12.74
CA LEU A 221 -7.37 -8.09 -13.90
C LEU A 221 -6.46 -9.22 -14.43
N VAL A 222 -5.42 -9.58 -13.68
CA VAL A 222 -4.46 -10.67 -14.02
C VAL A 222 -4.60 -11.80 -13.00
N PRO A 223 -5.39 -12.85 -13.31
CA PRO A 223 -5.68 -13.94 -12.35
C PRO A 223 -4.45 -14.73 -11.89
N GLU A 224 -3.36 -14.74 -12.66
CA GLU A 224 -2.10 -15.37 -12.27
C GLU A 224 -1.36 -14.58 -11.16
N ALA A 225 -1.68 -13.28 -11.01
CA ALA A 225 -1.00 -12.41 -10.05
C ALA A 225 -1.86 -12.06 -8.83
N THR A 226 -3.21 -12.06 -8.95
CA THR A 226 -4.12 -11.60 -7.90
C THR A 226 -5.34 -12.51 -7.73
N CYS A 227 -5.83 -12.60 -6.49
CA CYS A 227 -7.06 -13.32 -6.16
C CYS A 227 -8.22 -12.33 -5.98
N VAL A 228 -8.99 -12.09 -7.04
CA VAL A 228 -10.23 -11.31 -7.03
C VAL A 228 -11.40 -12.24 -7.30
N ASP A 229 -12.51 -12.11 -6.57
CA ASP A 229 -13.72 -12.91 -6.85
C ASP A 229 -14.37 -12.52 -8.18
N ASP A 230 -15.15 -13.45 -8.75
CA ASP A 230 -15.66 -13.31 -10.12
C ASP A 230 -16.65 -12.12 -10.29
N ASP A 231 -17.44 -11.80 -9.26
CA ASP A 231 -18.37 -10.66 -9.34
C ASP A 231 -17.61 -9.33 -9.32
N THR A 232 -16.63 -9.20 -8.43
CA THR A 232 -15.77 -8.01 -8.37
C THR A 232 -14.91 -7.88 -9.63
N LEU A 233 -14.43 -8.99 -10.18
CA LEU A 233 -13.69 -9.02 -11.44
C LEU A 233 -14.55 -8.51 -12.60
N ASN A 234 -15.83 -8.95 -12.68
CA ASN A 234 -16.78 -8.45 -13.66
C ASN A 234 -17.07 -6.95 -13.50
N LEU A 235 -17.19 -6.45 -12.26
CA LEU A 235 -17.33 -5.01 -12.01
C LEU A 235 -16.10 -4.24 -12.51
N LEU A 236 -14.89 -4.72 -12.24
CA LEU A 236 -13.65 -4.07 -12.70
C LEU A 236 -13.55 -4.02 -14.22
N MET A 237 -13.86 -5.11 -14.91
CA MET A 237 -13.82 -5.18 -16.39
C MET A 237 -14.81 -4.22 -17.07
N ASN A 238 -15.92 -3.92 -16.42
CA ASN A 238 -16.96 -3.05 -16.94
C ASN A 238 -16.95 -1.64 -16.35
N ALA A 239 -16.01 -1.34 -15.46
CA ALA A 239 -15.94 -0.09 -14.74
C ALA A 239 -15.73 1.10 -15.69
N LYS A 240 -16.49 2.16 -15.47
CA LYS A 240 -16.37 3.47 -16.12
C LYS A 240 -15.90 4.51 -15.11
N LYS A 241 -15.58 5.70 -15.58
CA LYS A 241 -15.11 6.80 -14.71
C LYS A 241 -16.06 7.09 -13.55
N ASP A 242 -17.37 7.03 -13.78
CA ASP A 242 -18.40 7.34 -12.79
C ASP A 242 -18.61 6.21 -11.77
N ASP A 243 -18.08 5.01 -12.04
CA ASP A 243 -18.10 3.88 -11.11
C ASP A 243 -16.99 3.97 -10.07
N LEU A 244 -15.97 4.79 -10.32
CA LEU A 244 -14.90 5.08 -9.35
C LEU A 244 -15.19 6.40 -8.63
N TYR A 245 -15.05 6.40 -7.33
CA TYR A 245 -15.28 7.61 -6.54
C TYR A 245 -14.48 7.61 -5.23
N LEU A 246 -14.20 8.81 -4.74
CA LEU A 246 -13.66 9.00 -3.39
C LEU A 246 -14.80 8.93 -2.39
N SER A 247 -14.90 7.80 -1.71
CA SER A 247 -15.97 7.50 -0.76
C SER A 247 -15.61 7.88 0.66
N GLY A 248 -16.65 8.00 1.52
CA GLY A 248 -16.51 8.07 2.96
C GLY A 248 -16.36 6.70 3.64
N ALA A 249 -16.09 5.62 2.91
CA ALA A 249 -16.11 4.24 3.42
C ALA A 249 -15.06 3.95 4.52
N SER A 250 -13.97 4.72 4.56
CA SER A 250 -12.93 4.49 5.55
C SER A 250 -13.37 4.83 6.98
N PRO A 251 -13.19 3.91 7.93
CA PRO A 251 -13.38 4.18 9.35
C PRO A 251 -12.49 5.28 9.93
N LEU A 252 -11.40 5.62 9.22
CA LEU A 252 -10.48 6.70 9.63
C LEU A 252 -10.95 8.09 9.27
N GLY A 253 -12.09 8.23 8.58
CA GLY A 253 -12.56 9.53 8.09
C GLY A 253 -11.76 10.11 6.92
N VAL A 254 -10.82 9.35 6.36
CA VAL A 254 -10.02 9.74 5.19
C VAL A 254 -10.74 9.29 3.92
N PRO A 255 -10.78 10.11 2.84
CA PRO A 255 -11.32 9.69 1.57
C PRO A 255 -10.69 8.39 1.07
N PHE A 256 -11.49 7.53 0.49
CA PHE A 256 -11.10 6.19 0.08
C PHE A 256 -11.54 5.91 -1.34
N ASN A 257 -10.59 5.58 -2.22
CA ASN A 257 -10.92 5.15 -3.57
C ASN A 257 -11.77 3.89 -3.52
N ASN A 258 -12.93 3.92 -4.12
CA ASN A 258 -13.89 2.83 -4.10
C ASN A 258 -14.49 2.59 -5.49
N LEU A 259 -14.92 1.36 -5.73
CA LEU A 259 -15.71 0.96 -6.88
C LEU A 259 -17.16 0.79 -6.44
N ARG A 260 -18.13 1.33 -7.22
CA ARG A 260 -19.55 1.21 -6.93
C ARG A 260 -20.05 -0.21 -7.07
N ASN A 261 -21.11 -0.52 -6.35
CA ASN A 261 -21.84 -1.78 -6.42
C ASN A 261 -21.00 -3.01 -6.01
N THR A 262 -19.91 -2.81 -5.27
CA THR A 262 -19.16 -3.94 -4.70
C THR A 262 -20.02 -4.73 -3.71
N GLY A 263 -19.70 -6.00 -3.52
CA GLY A 263 -20.37 -6.84 -2.54
C GLY A 263 -20.36 -6.24 -1.12
N SER A 264 -19.29 -5.50 -0.78
CA SER A 264 -19.19 -4.78 0.49
C SER A 264 -20.15 -3.60 0.59
N GLU A 265 -20.28 -2.81 -0.47
CA GLU A 265 -21.21 -1.67 -0.52
C GLU A 265 -22.66 -2.13 -0.40
N ASN A 266 -23.04 -3.14 -1.20
CA ASN A 266 -24.40 -3.71 -1.17
C ASN A 266 -24.71 -4.31 0.19
N TRP A 267 -23.80 -5.11 0.75
CA TRP A 267 -23.97 -5.69 2.08
C TRP A 267 -24.16 -4.65 3.18
N THR A 268 -23.46 -3.52 3.07
CA THR A 268 -23.58 -2.44 4.08
C THR A 268 -24.94 -1.75 3.98
N LYS A 269 -25.43 -1.49 2.75
CA LYS A 269 -26.76 -0.95 2.49
C LYS A 269 -27.86 -1.88 2.99
N ASP A 270 -27.83 -3.15 2.61
CA ASP A 270 -28.82 -4.16 3.05
C ASP A 270 -28.92 -4.25 4.58
N ARG A 271 -27.78 -4.14 5.27
CA ARG A 271 -27.74 -4.14 6.72
C ARG A 271 -28.35 -2.89 7.34
N ALA A 272 -28.08 -1.72 6.77
CA ALA A 272 -28.67 -0.46 7.23
C ALA A 272 -30.19 -0.48 7.06
N GLU A 273 -30.69 -0.89 5.87
CA GLU A 273 -32.11 -1.02 5.55
C GLU A 273 -32.83 -2.05 6.43
N SER A 274 -32.14 -3.13 6.80
CA SER A 274 -32.70 -4.15 7.73
C SER A 274 -32.62 -3.75 9.21
N GLY A 275 -32.21 -2.52 9.54
CA GLY A 275 -32.10 -2.03 10.92
C GLY A 275 -30.94 -2.67 11.72
N ARG A 276 -29.95 -3.22 11.03
CA ARG A 276 -28.77 -3.88 11.64
C ARG A 276 -27.46 -3.30 11.11
N PRO A 277 -27.25 -1.97 11.16
CA PRO A 277 -26.07 -1.33 10.57
C PRO A 277 -24.76 -1.82 11.21
N GLY A 278 -23.68 -1.61 10.49
CA GLY A 278 -22.32 -1.88 10.95
C GLY A 278 -21.91 -3.35 10.95
N SER A 279 -20.62 -3.58 11.16
CA SER A 279 -19.99 -4.90 11.16
C SER A 279 -19.55 -5.34 12.55
N ALA A 280 -19.22 -6.63 12.69
CA ALA A 280 -18.72 -7.20 13.95
C ALA A 280 -17.31 -6.71 14.34
N CYS A 281 -16.60 -6.05 13.44
CA CYS A 281 -15.19 -5.62 13.60
C CYS A 281 -14.22 -6.77 13.97
N PRO A 282 -14.12 -7.84 13.15
CA PRO A 282 -13.40 -9.07 13.52
C PRO A 282 -11.88 -8.90 13.62
N LYS A 283 -11.32 -7.92 12.92
CA LYS A 283 -9.86 -7.69 12.87
C LYS A 283 -9.39 -6.57 13.80
N GLY A 284 -10.17 -5.50 13.94
CA GLY A 284 -9.82 -4.38 14.83
C GLY A 284 -8.65 -3.51 14.37
N PHE A 285 -8.21 -3.57 13.10
CA PHE A 285 -7.03 -2.83 12.64
C PHE A 285 -7.25 -1.32 12.47
N LEU A 286 -8.51 -0.88 12.24
CA LEU A 286 -8.86 0.53 12.05
C LEU A 286 -9.68 1.09 13.23
N ILE A 287 -9.45 0.59 14.43
CA ILE A 287 -10.08 1.11 15.65
C ILE A 287 -9.35 2.39 16.08
N SER A 288 -10.07 3.49 16.15
CA SER A 288 -9.46 4.80 16.49
C SER A 288 -10.39 5.75 17.25
N ASP A 289 -11.70 5.49 17.25
CA ASP A 289 -12.70 6.39 17.79
C ASP A 289 -13.00 6.10 19.26
N LYS A 290 -13.05 7.15 20.09
CA LYS A 290 -13.34 7.10 21.53
C LYS A 290 -14.61 7.88 21.93
N GLN A 291 -15.44 8.27 20.97
CA GLN A 291 -16.61 9.09 21.25
C GLN A 291 -17.57 8.46 22.26
N TYR A 292 -17.71 7.14 22.22
CA TYR A 292 -18.69 6.41 23.04
C TYR A 292 -18.09 5.46 24.07
N THR A 293 -16.77 5.25 24.05
CA THR A 293 -16.11 4.23 24.88
C THR A 293 -14.70 4.66 25.28
N ASP A 294 -14.25 4.26 26.47
CA ASP A 294 -12.88 4.51 26.93
C ASP A 294 -11.82 3.82 26.04
N LYS A 295 -12.10 2.58 25.65
CA LYS A 295 -11.28 1.86 24.67
C LYS A 295 -11.75 2.25 23.27
N PRO A 296 -10.82 2.54 22.33
CA PRO A 296 -11.22 2.92 20.99
C PRO A 296 -12.01 1.82 20.31
N ILE A 297 -13.02 2.20 19.51
CA ILE A 297 -13.79 1.33 18.64
C ILE A 297 -13.74 1.81 17.20
N CYS A 298 -14.18 0.97 16.26
CA CYS A 298 -14.22 1.31 14.85
C CYS A 298 -15.54 1.99 14.48
N THR A 299 -15.51 3.07 13.71
CA THR A 299 -16.70 3.79 13.25
C THR A 299 -17.59 2.94 12.31
N ALA A 300 -17.05 1.87 11.70
CA ALA A 300 -17.84 0.86 10.97
C ALA A 300 -18.38 -0.26 11.86
N SER A 301 -18.16 -0.25 13.16
CA SER A 301 -18.63 -1.29 14.07
C SER A 301 -20.12 -1.13 14.40
N ARG A 302 -20.78 -2.26 14.70
CA ARG A 302 -22.19 -2.28 15.17
C ARG A 302 -22.38 -1.40 16.40
N GLN A 303 -21.45 -1.44 17.34
CA GLN A 303 -21.52 -0.66 18.58
C GLN A 303 -21.49 0.83 18.28
N PHE A 304 -20.53 1.30 17.47
CA PHE A 304 -20.44 2.69 17.10
C PHE A 304 -21.69 3.15 16.34
N GLN A 305 -22.08 2.42 15.30
CA GLN A 305 -23.19 2.83 14.45
C GLN A 305 -24.54 2.83 15.19
N LYS A 306 -24.72 1.91 16.13
CA LYS A 306 -25.91 1.96 16.99
C LYS A 306 -25.97 3.25 17.82
N ASN A 307 -24.89 3.56 18.54
CA ASN A 307 -24.84 4.77 19.39
C ASN A 307 -24.97 6.05 18.56
N LYS A 308 -24.32 6.08 17.38
CA LYS A 308 -24.37 7.24 16.47
C LYS A 308 -25.74 7.41 15.84
N PHE A 309 -26.43 6.33 15.53
CA PHE A 309 -27.81 6.37 15.05
C PHE A 309 -28.76 6.96 16.10
N GLU A 310 -28.67 6.53 17.36
CA GLU A 310 -29.45 7.07 18.48
C GLU A 310 -29.15 8.57 18.67
N GLU A 311 -27.89 8.97 18.61
CA GLU A 311 -27.47 10.38 18.70
C GLU A 311 -28.08 11.22 17.57
N ILE A 312 -27.92 10.79 16.29
CA ILE A 312 -28.43 11.54 15.13
C ILE A 312 -29.95 11.66 15.19
N THR A 313 -30.64 10.58 15.56
CA THR A 313 -32.11 10.56 15.64
C THR A 313 -32.64 11.56 16.68
N ALA A 314 -31.89 11.77 17.77
CA ALA A 314 -32.25 12.70 18.83
C ALA A 314 -31.98 14.20 18.49
N LEU A 315 -31.23 14.50 17.40
CA LEU A 315 -30.93 15.85 16.99
C LEU A 315 -32.20 16.61 16.58
N GLN A 316 -32.28 17.90 16.95
CA GLN A 316 -33.34 18.81 16.55
C GLN A 316 -32.96 19.57 15.27
N ILE A 317 -32.79 18.83 14.16
CA ILE A 317 -32.46 19.31 12.82
C ILE A 317 -33.48 18.79 11.82
N SER A 318 -33.45 19.28 10.57
CA SER A 318 -34.34 18.80 9.51
C SER A 318 -34.13 17.33 9.17
N ASP A 319 -35.17 16.67 8.62
CA ASP A 319 -35.07 15.28 8.23
C ASP A 319 -34.01 15.08 7.13
N SER A 320 -33.86 16.02 6.20
CA SER A 320 -32.81 15.98 5.17
C SER A 320 -31.40 16.00 5.76
N GLU A 321 -31.17 16.82 6.79
CA GLU A 321 -29.86 16.85 7.47
C GLU A 321 -29.60 15.56 8.25
N LYS A 322 -30.65 14.98 8.84
CA LYS A 322 -30.54 13.66 9.49
C LYS A 322 -30.17 12.56 8.50
N ASP A 323 -30.83 12.53 7.35
CA ASP A 323 -30.58 11.55 6.29
C ASP A 323 -29.15 11.66 5.78
N GLU A 324 -28.61 12.85 5.55
CA GLU A 324 -27.21 13.06 5.16
C GLU A 324 -26.22 12.52 6.21
N LEU A 325 -26.47 12.77 7.48
CA LEU A 325 -25.64 12.26 8.57
C LEU A 325 -25.71 10.72 8.68
N LEU A 326 -26.90 10.15 8.52
CA LEU A 326 -27.10 8.71 8.52
C LEU A 326 -26.41 8.04 7.32
N ASP A 327 -26.53 8.59 6.13
CA ASP A 327 -25.86 8.10 4.93
C ASP A 327 -24.35 8.12 5.09
N SER A 328 -23.80 9.19 5.63
CA SER A 328 -22.36 9.30 5.94
C SER A 328 -21.90 8.27 6.96
N MET A 329 -22.73 7.96 7.96
CA MET A 329 -22.44 6.93 8.95
C MET A 329 -22.54 5.52 8.34
N PHE A 330 -23.60 5.24 7.59
CA PHE A 330 -23.82 3.93 6.96
C PHE A 330 -22.81 3.62 5.85
N ALA A 331 -22.23 4.65 5.22
CA ALA A 331 -21.18 4.46 4.24
C ALA A 331 -19.90 3.81 4.81
N LYS A 332 -19.70 3.80 6.14
CA LYS A 332 -18.51 3.21 6.77
C LYS A 332 -18.47 1.69 6.62
N VAL A 333 -17.39 1.18 6.06
CA VAL A 333 -17.20 -0.24 5.71
C VAL A 333 -16.08 -0.87 6.55
N CYS A 334 -16.22 -2.14 6.89
CA CYS A 334 -15.16 -2.91 7.53
C CYS A 334 -14.04 -3.25 6.54
N LEU A 335 -13.23 -2.25 6.16
CA LEU A 335 -12.15 -2.42 5.19
C LEU A 335 -11.13 -3.50 5.59
N CYS A 336 -10.84 -3.65 6.89
CA CYS A 336 -9.90 -4.65 7.42
C CYS A 336 -10.25 -6.08 7.04
N ASP A 337 -11.53 -6.38 6.91
CA ASP A 337 -12.05 -7.71 6.57
C ASP A 337 -12.40 -7.79 5.08
N HIS A 338 -13.18 -6.83 4.60
CA HIS A 338 -13.76 -6.87 3.27
C HIS A 338 -12.72 -6.75 2.13
N LEU A 339 -11.57 -6.10 2.32
CA LEU A 339 -10.51 -6.04 1.31
C LEU A 339 -9.81 -7.38 1.07
N ALA A 340 -9.83 -8.30 2.07
CA ALA A 340 -9.20 -9.60 1.95
C ALA A 340 -10.16 -10.70 1.47
N ASN A 341 -11.46 -10.44 1.45
CA ASN A 341 -12.47 -11.47 1.22
C ASN A 341 -12.46 -12.08 -0.19
N GLY A 342 -11.99 -11.35 -1.20
CA GLY A 342 -11.87 -11.88 -2.55
C GLY A 342 -11.04 -13.15 -2.64
N ALA A 343 -9.91 -13.19 -1.95
CA ALA A 343 -9.10 -14.39 -1.86
C ALA A 343 -9.82 -15.54 -1.16
N LEU A 344 -10.53 -15.26 -0.07
CA LEU A 344 -11.30 -16.28 0.68
C LEU A 344 -12.40 -16.88 -0.17
N ILE A 345 -13.11 -16.06 -0.96
CA ILE A 345 -14.16 -16.51 -1.89
C ILE A 345 -13.54 -17.34 -3.01
N LYS A 346 -12.49 -16.83 -3.66
CA LYS A 346 -11.86 -17.48 -4.82
C LYS A 346 -11.25 -18.84 -4.47
N LEU A 347 -10.72 -18.97 -3.26
CA LEU A 347 -10.16 -20.22 -2.75
C LEU A 347 -11.20 -21.15 -2.11
N GLY A 348 -12.49 -20.79 -2.10
CA GLY A 348 -13.58 -21.59 -1.52
C GLY A 348 -13.51 -21.72 0.02
N ILE A 349 -12.77 -20.86 0.69
CA ILE A 349 -12.61 -20.88 2.16
C ILE A 349 -13.84 -20.30 2.84
N SER A 350 -14.47 -19.28 2.23
CA SER A 350 -15.67 -18.66 2.76
C SER A 350 -16.68 -18.35 1.65
N PRO A 351 -18.00 -18.54 1.89
CA PRO A 351 -19.02 -18.23 0.89
C PRO A 351 -19.23 -16.70 0.77
N LYS A 352 -19.60 -16.23 -0.42
CA LYS A 352 -19.88 -14.81 -0.71
C LYS A 352 -20.83 -14.16 0.29
N SER A 353 -21.87 -14.87 0.72
CA SER A 353 -22.87 -14.37 1.68
C SER A 353 -22.32 -14.00 3.04
N LYS A 354 -21.15 -14.53 3.41
CA LYS A 354 -20.44 -14.22 4.68
C LYS A 354 -19.18 -13.39 4.50
N SER A 355 -18.77 -13.14 3.26
CA SER A 355 -17.50 -12.53 2.91
C SER A 355 -17.67 -11.44 1.86
N PRO A 356 -18.41 -10.34 2.17
CA PRO A 356 -18.58 -9.25 1.23
C PRO A 356 -17.21 -8.66 0.86
N GLN A 357 -16.94 -8.51 -0.43
CA GLN A 357 -15.67 -7.96 -0.91
C GLN A 357 -15.77 -6.47 -1.16
N SER A 358 -14.77 -5.72 -0.65
CA SER A 358 -14.43 -4.35 -1.04
C SER A 358 -13.20 -4.36 -1.95
N ILE A 359 -13.13 -3.39 -2.87
CA ILE A 359 -11.95 -3.20 -3.70
C ILE A 359 -11.70 -1.71 -3.92
N CYS A 360 -10.44 -1.33 -3.99
CA CYS A 360 -10.03 0.07 -4.04
C CYS A 360 -9.00 0.31 -5.17
N PRO A 361 -9.39 0.16 -6.43
CA PRO A 361 -8.50 0.39 -7.55
C PRO A 361 -8.11 1.87 -7.65
N GLY A 362 -6.93 2.14 -8.19
CA GLY A 362 -6.60 3.48 -8.67
C GLY A 362 -7.40 3.83 -9.92
N PRO A 363 -7.52 5.12 -10.27
CA PRO A 363 -8.39 5.59 -11.35
C PRO A 363 -8.03 5.02 -12.73
N ASN A 364 -6.83 4.53 -12.90
CA ASN A 364 -6.35 3.97 -14.17
C ASN A 364 -7.05 2.66 -14.58
N ILE A 365 -7.73 1.97 -13.64
CA ILE A 365 -8.37 0.67 -13.90
C ILE A 365 -9.43 0.73 -15.00
N VAL A 366 -10.14 1.84 -15.16
CA VAL A 366 -11.22 2.01 -16.14
C VAL A 366 -10.78 1.92 -17.60
N TRP A 367 -9.48 1.95 -17.83
CA TRP A 367 -8.90 1.81 -19.17
C TRP A 367 -8.56 0.38 -19.56
N PHE A 368 -8.75 -0.57 -18.61
CA PHE A 368 -8.55 -2.00 -18.80
C PHE A 368 -9.92 -2.70 -18.73
N ASN A 369 -10.32 -3.41 -19.76
CA ASN A 369 -11.70 -3.84 -19.99
C ASN A 369 -11.93 -5.35 -20.04
N ARG A 370 -10.91 -6.16 -19.77
CA ARG A 370 -11.00 -7.63 -19.75
C ARG A 370 -10.00 -8.22 -18.77
N GLN A 371 -10.02 -9.52 -18.61
CA GLN A 371 -8.93 -10.25 -18.00
C GLN A 371 -7.75 -10.31 -18.97
N TYR A 372 -6.56 -10.23 -18.41
CA TYR A 372 -5.28 -10.32 -19.13
C TYR A 372 -4.44 -11.44 -18.53
N SER A 373 -3.64 -12.09 -19.37
CA SER A 373 -2.58 -12.97 -18.89
C SER A 373 -1.44 -12.14 -18.31
N LEU A 374 -0.62 -12.78 -17.47
CA LEU A 374 0.59 -12.14 -16.95
C LEU A 374 1.54 -11.73 -18.08
N GLN A 375 1.61 -12.54 -19.15
CA GLN A 375 2.42 -12.24 -20.34
C GLN A 375 1.92 -10.97 -21.03
N GLU A 376 0.63 -10.85 -21.33
CA GLU A 376 0.06 -9.65 -21.97
C GLU A 376 0.30 -8.40 -21.16
N MET A 377 0.11 -8.48 -19.82
CA MET A 377 0.33 -7.34 -18.93
C MET A 377 1.81 -6.93 -18.89
N THR A 378 2.72 -7.89 -18.81
CA THR A 378 4.16 -7.58 -18.83
C THR A 378 4.62 -7.04 -20.19
N ASP A 379 4.10 -7.56 -21.30
CA ASP A 379 4.41 -7.03 -22.64
C ASP A 379 3.91 -5.59 -22.81
N HIS A 380 2.73 -5.28 -22.29
CA HIS A 380 2.20 -3.92 -22.26
C HIS A 380 3.10 -2.98 -21.42
N ILE A 381 3.50 -3.39 -20.22
CA ILE A 381 4.36 -2.58 -19.32
C ILE A 381 5.71 -2.27 -19.98
N TYR A 382 6.30 -3.24 -20.66
CA TYR A 382 7.59 -3.10 -21.31
C TYR A 382 7.53 -2.63 -22.77
N GLY A 383 6.34 -2.37 -23.30
CA GLY A 383 6.15 -1.91 -24.69
C GLY A 383 6.55 -2.97 -25.74
N ARG A 384 6.43 -4.27 -25.41
CA ARG A 384 6.75 -5.37 -26.32
C ARG A 384 5.60 -5.81 -27.22
N GLY A 385 4.42 -5.24 -27.04
CA GLY A 385 3.21 -5.52 -27.80
C GLY A 385 2.33 -4.30 -27.96
N GLU A 386 1.11 -4.51 -28.45
CA GLU A 386 0.11 -3.45 -28.53
C GLU A 386 -0.30 -2.96 -27.15
N SER A 387 -0.61 -1.67 -27.05
CA SER A 387 -1.12 -1.09 -25.81
C SER A 387 -2.45 -1.73 -25.42
N LEU A 388 -2.57 -2.13 -24.15
CA LEU A 388 -3.82 -2.67 -23.61
C LEU A 388 -4.85 -1.56 -23.29
N VAL A 389 -4.43 -0.30 -23.30
CA VAL A 389 -5.30 0.86 -23.05
C VAL A 389 -5.52 1.65 -24.34
N SER A 390 -6.72 2.27 -24.46
CA SER A 390 -7.09 3.11 -25.58
C SER A 390 -6.18 4.33 -25.72
N GLU A 391 -5.97 4.79 -26.95
CA GLU A 391 -5.28 6.06 -27.26
C GLU A 391 -6.03 7.28 -26.70
N ASP A 392 -7.35 7.16 -26.48
CA ASP A 392 -8.17 8.22 -25.88
C ASP A 392 -7.89 8.43 -24.37
N ARG A 393 -7.09 7.58 -23.77
CA ARG A 393 -6.72 7.71 -22.36
C ARG A 393 -5.89 9.00 -22.18
N PRO A 394 -6.36 9.95 -21.34
CA PRO A 394 -5.57 11.13 -21.06
C PRO A 394 -4.25 10.73 -20.39
N HIS A 395 -3.16 11.32 -20.85
CA HIS A 395 -1.88 11.18 -20.15
C HIS A 395 -1.99 11.81 -18.76
N MET A 396 -1.47 11.11 -17.76
CA MET A 396 -1.47 11.59 -16.38
C MET A 396 -0.19 12.38 -16.02
N PHE A 397 0.76 12.40 -16.94
CA PHE A 397 2.08 13.01 -16.79
C PHE A 397 2.45 13.87 -17.97
#